data_d30d318ec32b9fd2d52ddeb3f7c47b94
#
_entry.id   d30d318ec32b9fd2d52ddeb3f7c47b94
#
_cell.length_a   1.000
_cell.length_b   1.000
_cell.length_c   1.000
_cell.angle_alpha   90.00
_cell.angle_beta   90.00
_cell.angle_gamma   90.00
#
_symmetry.space_group_name_H-M   'P 1'
#
loop_
_entity.id
_entity.type
_entity.pdbx_description
1 polymer ?
#
loop_
_entity_poly.entity_id
_entity_poly.type
_entity_poly.pdbx_seq_one_letter_code
_entity_poly.pdbx_strand_id
1 'polypeptide(L)'
;MSHIREEVLDANAAYAKNFGDKGKLALPPARKFAILTCMDARIDPAKLAGLNEGDAHVIRNAGGRASDDAIRSLVISYKLLGTREWFVIHHSNCGMELFTDEIIRDLLASSLKTSSYDGKQWQDSGKREGSRQGDFIDWLTIRNQSESVATDVERIRTHPLVPGEIPIYGYVYQVESGRLIEVPEATQAGRAR
;
A
#
# COMPACT_ATOMS: atom_id res chain seq x y z
N MET A 1 11.51 -19.63 -21.68
CA MET A 1 11.61 -18.76 -20.50
C MET A 1 10.56 -17.64 -20.64
N SER A 2 10.17 -16.98 -19.56
CA SER A 2 9.16 -15.90 -19.65
C SER A 2 9.80 -14.65 -20.28
N HIS A 3 9.18 -14.06 -21.28
CA HIS A 3 9.61 -12.81 -21.93
C HIS A 3 9.78 -11.66 -20.91
N ILE A 4 8.83 -11.53 -19.95
CA ILE A 4 8.89 -10.53 -18.87
C ILE A 4 10.12 -10.71 -17.98
N ARG A 5 10.55 -11.95 -17.72
CA ARG A 5 11.78 -12.21 -16.96
C ARG A 5 13.01 -11.65 -17.66
N GLU A 6 13.10 -11.81 -18.97
CA GLU A 6 14.22 -11.31 -19.78
C GLU A 6 14.22 -9.78 -19.79
N GLU A 7 13.08 -9.13 -20.04
CA GLU A 7 12.93 -7.67 -19.98
C GLU A 7 13.36 -7.09 -18.62
N VAL A 8 12.96 -7.71 -17.52
CA VAL A 8 13.34 -7.24 -16.15
C VAL A 8 14.86 -7.35 -15.96
N LEU A 9 15.49 -8.44 -16.39
CA LEU A 9 16.93 -8.63 -16.25
C LEU A 9 17.72 -7.66 -17.11
N ASP A 10 17.28 -7.40 -18.33
CA ASP A 10 17.93 -6.43 -19.24
C ASP A 10 17.80 -5.00 -18.70
N ALA A 11 16.62 -4.63 -18.21
CA ALA A 11 16.40 -3.34 -17.56
C ALA A 11 17.30 -3.18 -16.31
N ASN A 12 17.42 -4.23 -15.48
CA ASN A 12 18.32 -4.22 -14.32
C ASN A 12 19.79 -4.09 -14.73
N ALA A 13 20.21 -4.80 -15.76
CA ALA A 13 21.58 -4.69 -16.28
C ALA A 13 21.91 -3.27 -16.77
N ALA A 14 20.95 -2.62 -17.45
CA ALA A 14 21.09 -1.22 -17.87
C ALA A 14 21.14 -0.26 -16.67
N TYR A 15 20.27 -0.45 -15.67
CA TYR A 15 20.26 0.33 -14.43
C TYR A 15 21.57 0.19 -13.66
N ALA A 16 22.08 -1.04 -13.51
CA ALA A 16 23.34 -1.32 -12.79
C ALA A 16 24.57 -0.64 -13.46
N LYS A 17 24.61 -0.53 -14.78
CA LYS A 17 25.67 0.19 -15.49
C LYS A 17 25.72 1.69 -15.16
N ASN A 18 24.59 2.28 -14.79
CA ASN A 18 24.44 3.70 -14.48
C ASN A 18 24.17 3.94 -12.97
N PHE A 19 24.53 2.98 -12.10
CA PHE A 19 24.18 3.00 -10.69
C PHE A 19 24.83 4.16 -9.92
N GLY A 20 26.07 4.52 -10.28
CA GLY A 20 26.79 5.64 -9.68
C GLY A 20 27.01 5.47 -8.18
N ASP A 21 26.86 6.56 -7.43
CA ASP A 21 27.08 6.59 -5.98
C ASP A 21 25.94 6.04 -5.12
N LYS A 22 24.88 5.52 -5.72
CA LYS A 22 23.71 5.00 -4.98
C LYS A 22 24.05 3.89 -3.99
N GLY A 23 25.08 3.10 -4.26
CA GLY A 23 25.60 2.09 -3.33
C GLY A 23 26.18 2.65 -2.03
N LYS A 24 26.37 3.98 -1.93
CA LYS A 24 26.85 4.68 -0.74
C LYS A 24 25.73 5.30 0.09
N LEU A 25 24.47 5.19 -0.36
CA LEU A 25 23.32 5.71 0.39
C LEU A 25 23.25 5.09 1.78
N ALA A 26 22.92 5.92 2.77
CA ALA A 26 22.77 5.47 4.14
C ALA A 26 21.55 4.54 4.28
N LEU A 27 21.61 3.59 5.21
CA LEU A 27 20.50 2.69 5.51
C LEU A 27 19.25 3.42 6.01
N PRO A 28 19.32 4.39 6.95
CA PRO A 28 18.17 5.19 7.34
C PRO A 28 17.76 6.14 6.21
N PRO A 29 16.43 6.36 6.01
CA PRO A 29 15.95 7.27 4.99
C PRO A 29 16.32 8.72 5.29
N ALA A 30 16.84 9.44 4.29
CA ALA A 30 17.38 10.78 4.47
C ALA A 30 16.35 11.80 4.97
N ARG A 31 15.10 11.73 4.50
CA ARG A 31 14.00 12.62 4.88
C ARG A 31 13.19 12.13 6.08
N LYS A 32 13.54 10.97 6.65
CA LYS A 32 12.98 10.40 7.90
C LYS A 32 11.48 10.30 7.96
N PHE A 33 10.84 9.95 6.85
CA PHE A 33 9.41 9.66 6.81
C PHE A 33 9.09 8.36 6.07
N ALA A 34 7.87 7.88 6.24
CA ALA A 34 7.37 6.70 5.54
C ALA A 34 6.01 6.97 4.90
N ILE A 35 5.77 6.31 3.78
CA ILE A 35 4.48 6.29 3.07
C ILE A 35 3.95 4.87 3.11
N LEU A 36 2.68 4.71 3.53
CA LEU A 36 1.88 3.51 3.31
C LEU A 36 0.87 3.82 2.21
N THR A 37 0.91 3.08 1.10
CA THR A 37 0.02 3.32 -0.05
C THR A 37 -0.33 2.03 -0.81
N CYS A 38 -1.23 2.16 -1.79
CA CYS A 38 -1.68 1.03 -2.59
C CYS A 38 -0.58 0.54 -3.56
N MET A 39 -0.66 -0.77 -3.87
CA MET A 39 0.18 -1.42 -4.88
C MET A 39 -0.25 -1.09 -6.33
N ASP A 40 -1.31 -0.33 -6.53
CA ASP A 40 -1.86 0.03 -7.86
C ASP A 40 -0.76 0.57 -8.79
N ALA A 41 -0.64 -0.03 -9.97
CA ALA A 41 0.43 0.28 -10.92
C ALA A 41 0.35 1.72 -11.48
N ARG A 42 -0.80 2.39 -11.36
CA ARG A 42 -0.98 3.80 -11.75
C ARG A 42 -0.36 4.79 -10.76
N ILE A 43 0.06 4.32 -9.58
CA ILE A 43 0.64 5.17 -8.54
C ILE A 43 2.16 4.96 -8.52
N ASP A 44 2.88 6.05 -8.70
CA ASP A 44 4.33 6.10 -8.47
C ASP A 44 4.61 6.97 -7.23
N PRO A 45 4.81 6.37 -6.05
CA PRO A 45 5.00 7.12 -4.82
C PRO A 45 6.22 8.03 -4.84
N ALA A 46 7.26 7.66 -5.57
CA ALA A 46 8.45 8.48 -5.70
C ALA A 46 8.15 9.77 -6.46
N LYS A 47 7.44 9.67 -7.58
CA LYS A 47 7.06 10.85 -8.37
C LYS A 47 6.08 11.74 -7.64
N LEU A 48 5.01 11.17 -7.04
CA LEU A 48 3.98 11.97 -6.37
C LEU A 48 4.51 12.72 -5.15
N ALA A 49 5.51 12.18 -4.44
CA ALA A 49 6.10 12.78 -3.25
C ALA A 49 7.48 13.45 -3.50
N GLY A 50 7.94 13.50 -4.75
CA GLY A 50 9.22 14.09 -5.12
C GLY A 50 10.40 13.42 -4.43
N LEU A 51 10.47 12.06 -4.48
CA LEU A 51 11.49 11.28 -3.83
C LEU A 51 12.58 10.83 -4.80
N ASN A 52 13.81 10.90 -4.32
CA ASN A 52 14.92 10.16 -4.87
C ASN A 52 15.13 8.85 -4.09
N GLU A 53 15.93 7.95 -4.64
CA GLU A 53 16.34 6.73 -3.92
C GLU A 53 17.06 7.10 -2.61
N GLY A 54 16.65 6.45 -1.52
CA GLY A 54 17.17 6.72 -0.18
C GLY A 54 16.44 7.81 0.62
N ASP A 55 15.47 8.53 0.05
CA ASP A 55 14.79 9.63 0.73
C ASP A 55 13.79 9.17 1.80
N ALA A 56 12.97 8.18 1.50
CA ALA A 56 11.87 7.74 2.38
C ALA A 56 11.60 6.24 2.24
N HIS A 57 10.95 5.65 3.24
CA HIS A 57 10.41 4.31 3.11
C HIS A 57 9.04 4.35 2.41
N VAL A 58 8.81 3.42 1.50
CA VAL A 58 7.53 3.25 0.82
C VAL A 58 7.03 1.82 1.03
N ILE A 59 5.93 1.68 1.75
CA ILE A 59 5.25 0.42 2.03
C ILE A 59 4.04 0.35 1.12
N ARG A 60 3.86 -0.76 0.38
CA ARG A 60 2.76 -0.92 -0.57
C ARG A 60 2.08 -2.27 -0.37
N ASN A 61 0.75 -2.23 -0.31
CA ASN A 61 -0.08 -3.44 -0.30
C ASN A 61 -1.41 -3.19 -1.03
N ALA A 62 -2.27 -4.20 -1.12
CA ALA A 62 -3.59 -4.04 -1.71
C ALA A 62 -4.42 -3.01 -0.91
N GLY A 63 -4.81 -1.92 -1.57
CA GLY A 63 -5.57 -0.82 -0.98
C GLY A 63 -4.76 0.19 -0.18
N GLY A 64 -3.47 -0.03 0.09
CA GLY A 64 -2.67 0.84 0.97
C GLY A 64 -3.08 0.71 2.45
N ARG A 65 -3.62 -0.44 2.83
CA ARG A 65 -4.27 -0.69 4.12
C ARG A 65 -3.26 -0.89 5.26
N ALA A 66 -3.63 -0.43 6.46
CA ALA A 66 -2.87 -0.65 7.70
C ALA A 66 -3.00 -2.10 8.20
N SER A 67 -2.59 -3.07 7.39
CA SER A 67 -2.49 -4.47 7.81
C SER A 67 -1.43 -4.66 8.89
N ASP A 68 -1.45 -5.80 9.58
CA ASP A 68 -0.45 -6.11 10.60
C ASP A 68 0.98 -6.06 10.06
N ASP A 69 1.21 -6.51 8.81
CA ASP A 69 2.51 -6.42 8.17
C ASP A 69 2.91 -4.98 7.81
N ALA A 70 1.95 -4.15 7.39
CA ALA A 70 2.21 -2.72 7.17
C ALA A 70 2.60 -2.02 8.47
N ILE A 71 1.89 -2.29 9.58
CA ILE A 71 2.21 -1.75 10.91
C ILE A 71 3.58 -2.25 11.38
N ARG A 72 3.87 -3.56 11.24
CA ARG A 72 5.20 -4.13 11.52
C ARG A 72 6.30 -3.36 10.77
N SER A 73 6.07 -3.07 9.49
CA SER A 73 7.04 -2.33 8.66
C SER A 73 7.22 -0.88 9.11
N LEU A 74 6.14 -0.18 9.48
CA LEU A 74 6.20 1.16 10.06
C LEU A 74 6.94 1.18 11.40
N VAL A 75 6.73 0.19 12.26
CA VAL A 75 7.44 0.06 13.54
C VAL A 75 8.94 -0.12 13.33
N ILE A 76 9.36 -0.97 12.39
CA ILE A 76 10.78 -1.12 12.03
C ILE A 76 11.36 0.18 11.46
N SER A 77 10.59 0.83 10.58
CA SER A 77 10.94 2.12 9.97
C SER A 77 11.24 3.21 11.01
N TYR A 78 10.45 3.28 12.06
CA TYR A 78 10.66 4.19 13.19
C TYR A 78 11.76 3.71 14.14
N LYS A 79 11.56 2.52 14.72
CA LYS A 79 12.35 2.04 15.86
C LYS A 79 13.83 1.85 15.53
N LEU A 80 14.13 1.35 14.34
CA LEU A 80 15.50 1.02 13.93
C LEU A 80 16.07 2.01 12.92
N LEU A 81 15.22 2.65 12.10
CA LEU A 81 15.68 3.46 10.97
C LEU A 81 15.29 4.94 11.10
N GLY A 82 14.62 5.31 12.20
CA GLY A 82 14.48 6.68 12.67
C GLY A 82 13.51 7.56 11.87
N THR A 83 12.50 6.98 11.21
CA THR A 83 11.42 7.80 10.63
C THR A 83 10.61 8.48 11.72
N ARG A 84 10.07 9.66 11.43
CA ARG A 84 9.40 10.52 12.42
C ARG A 84 8.05 11.04 11.97
N GLU A 85 7.67 10.77 10.73
CA GLU A 85 6.40 11.18 10.14
C GLU A 85 5.90 10.08 9.22
N TRP A 86 4.58 9.85 9.19
CA TRP A 86 3.99 8.83 8.32
C TRP A 86 2.82 9.40 7.52
N PHE A 87 2.69 8.92 6.30
CA PHE A 87 1.62 9.24 5.38
C PHE A 87 0.86 7.96 5.01
N VAL A 88 -0.45 7.96 5.22
CA VAL A 88 -1.37 6.92 4.73
C VAL A 88 -2.09 7.49 3.52
N ILE A 89 -1.80 6.92 2.35
CA ILE A 89 -2.29 7.45 1.07
C ILE A 89 -3.08 6.36 0.36
N HIS A 90 -4.40 6.45 0.39
CA HIS A 90 -5.27 5.66 -0.48
C HIS A 90 -5.43 6.36 -1.84
N HIS A 91 -6.28 5.83 -2.74
CA HIS A 91 -6.50 6.46 -4.04
C HIS A 91 -7.90 6.25 -4.58
N SER A 92 -8.37 7.17 -5.43
CA SER A 92 -9.62 7.04 -6.15
C SER A 92 -9.60 5.84 -7.11
N ASN A 93 -10.78 5.30 -7.39
CA ASN A 93 -10.95 4.19 -8.32
C ASN A 93 -10.03 2.98 -8.00
N CYS A 94 -9.99 2.60 -6.73
CA CYS A 94 -9.20 1.46 -6.24
C CYS A 94 -9.92 0.14 -6.51
N GLY A 95 -9.17 -0.86 -6.97
CA GLY A 95 -9.72 -2.21 -7.16
C GLY A 95 -10.31 -2.83 -5.89
N MET A 96 -9.86 -2.40 -4.69
CA MET A 96 -10.37 -2.87 -3.41
C MET A 96 -11.80 -2.39 -3.08
N GLU A 97 -12.37 -1.48 -3.87
CA GLU A 97 -13.76 -1.03 -3.78
C GLU A 97 -14.72 -1.90 -4.61
N LEU A 98 -14.19 -2.79 -5.47
CA LEU A 98 -15.00 -3.57 -6.41
C LEU A 98 -15.51 -4.89 -5.84
N PHE A 99 -15.18 -5.22 -4.59
CA PHE A 99 -15.62 -6.46 -3.94
C PHE A 99 -15.65 -6.30 -2.42
N THR A 100 -16.33 -7.23 -1.76
CA THR A 100 -16.35 -7.36 -0.29
C THR A 100 -15.52 -8.58 0.15
N ASP A 101 -15.29 -8.68 1.44
CA ASP A 101 -14.61 -9.84 2.03
C ASP A 101 -15.32 -11.16 1.68
N GLU A 102 -16.65 -11.15 1.65
CA GLU A 102 -17.46 -12.33 1.26
C GLU A 102 -17.21 -12.70 -0.20
N ILE A 103 -17.22 -11.72 -1.11
CA ILE A 103 -17.04 -11.96 -2.54
C ILE A 103 -15.68 -12.60 -2.80
N ILE A 104 -14.58 -12.07 -2.24
CA ILE A 104 -13.26 -12.66 -2.47
C ILE A 104 -13.12 -14.05 -1.86
N ARG A 105 -13.71 -14.28 -0.68
CA ARG A 105 -13.73 -15.62 -0.05
C ARG A 105 -14.47 -16.63 -0.91
N ASP A 106 -15.63 -16.28 -1.45
CA ASP A 106 -16.41 -17.14 -2.32
C ASP A 106 -15.71 -17.44 -3.65
N LEU A 107 -15.08 -16.44 -4.27
CA LEU A 107 -14.27 -16.63 -5.47
C LEU A 107 -13.13 -17.62 -5.22
N LEU A 108 -12.38 -17.44 -4.14
CA LEU A 108 -11.27 -18.33 -3.77
C LEU A 108 -11.73 -19.74 -3.39
N ALA A 109 -12.87 -19.85 -2.71
CA ALA A 109 -13.46 -21.16 -2.39
C ALA A 109 -13.94 -21.90 -3.64
N SER A 110 -14.37 -21.15 -4.66
CA SER A 110 -14.80 -21.70 -5.95
C SER A 110 -13.60 -22.12 -6.82
N SER A 111 -12.61 -21.25 -6.99
CA SER A 111 -11.46 -21.50 -7.87
C SER A 111 -10.25 -20.65 -7.50
N LEU A 112 -9.04 -21.15 -7.78
CA LEU A 112 -7.79 -20.37 -7.72
C LEU A 112 -7.38 -19.77 -9.07
N LYS A 113 -8.22 -19.88 -10.10
CA LYS A 113 -7.98 -19.24 -11.40
C LYS A 113 -8.37 -17.76 -11.32
N THR A 114 -7.81 -16.99 -12.23
CA THR A 114 -8.12 -15.55 -12.34
C THR A 114 -9.60 -15.35 -12.66
N SER A 115 -10.29 -14.60 -11.83
CA SER A 115 -11.67 -14.17 -12.06
C SER A 115 -11.71 -12.95 -12.97
N SER A 116 -12.84 -12.71 -13.64
CA SER A 116 -13.07 -11.52 -14.47
C SER A 116 -14.14 -10.62 -13.85
N TYR A 117 -14.02 -9.32 -14.07
CA TYR A 117 -15.00 -8.33 -13.65
C TYR A 117 -15.71 -7.75 -14.87
N ASP A 118 -17.02 -7.83 -14.94
CA ASP A 118 -17.84 -7.36 -16.08
C ASP A 118 -18.30 -5.90 -15.95
N GLY A 119 -17.84 -5.20 -14.93
CA GLY A 119 -18.28 -3.85 -14.59
C GLY A 119 -19.40 -3.79 -13.53
N LYS A 120 -19.95 -4.94 -13.14
CA LYS A 120 -21.00 -5.06 -12.13
C LYS A 120 -20.72 -6.13 -11.10
N GLN A 121 -20.22 -7.26 -11.52
CA GLN A 121 -19.94 -8.40 -10.66
C GLN A 121 -18.72 -9.17 -11.10
N TRP A 122 -18.10 -9.86 -10.15
CA TRP A 122 -17.02 -10.79 -10.41
C TRP A 122 -17.55 -12.12 -10.91
N GLN A 123 -16.90 -12.68 -11.91
CA GLN A 123 -17.22 -13.97 -12.50
C GLN A 123 -16.02 -14.90 -12.38
N ASP A 124 -16.27 -16.09 -11.88
CA ASP A 124 -15.27 -17.14 -11.81
C ASP A 124 -15.42 -18.09 -13.01
N SER A 125 -14.34 -18.31 -13.73
CA SER A 125 -14.28 -19.24 -14.87
C SER A 125 -13.89 -20.66 -14.45
N GLY A 126 -13.64 -20.91 -13.16
CA GLY A 126 -13.07 -22.14 -12.63
C GLY A 126 -14.08 -23.19 -12.24
N LYS A 127 -13.74 -24.46 -12.44
CA LYS A 127 -14.46 -25.61 -11.91
C LYS A 127 -13.75 -26.09 -10.63
N ARG A 128 -14.34 -25.78 -9.46
CA ARG A 128 -14.15 -26.45 -8.15
C ARG A 128 -12.75 -26.89 -7.70
N GLU A 129 -11.72 -26.10 -7.96
CA GLU A 129 -10.38 -26.32 -7.40
C GLU A 129 -9.95 -25.14 -6.52
N GLY A 130 -10.88 -24.64 -5.71
CA GLY A 130 -10.66 -23.52 -4.84
C GLY A 130 -10.08 -23.90 -3.48
N SER A 131 -9.93 -22.88 -2.62
CA SER A 131 -9.42 -23.03 -1.27
C SER A 131 -10.20 -22.16 -0.29
N ARG A 132 -10.54 -22.72 0.86
CA ARG A 132 -11.15 -21.98 1.97
C ARG A 132 -10.13 -21.28 2.89
N GLN A 133 -8.86 -21.30 2.56
CA GLN A 133 -7.84 -20.56 3.31
C GLN A 133 -8.10 -19.04 3.28
N GLY A 134 -8.82 -18.55 2.27
CA GLY A 134 -9.27 -17.16 2.19
C GLY A 134 -10.23 -16.74 3.32
N ASP A 135 -10.91 -17.69 3.98
CA ASP A 135 -11.82 -17.41 5.10
C ASP A 135 -11.08 -16.87 6.33
N PHE A 136 -9.78 -17.16 6.46
CA PHE A 136 -8.92 -16.79 7.58
C PHE A 136 -8.07 -15.54 7.32
N ILE A 137 -8.25 -14.89 6.17
CA ILE A 137 -7.53 -13.67 5.80
C ILE A 137 -8.43 -12.46 6.09
N ASP A 138 -7.82 -11.45 6.69
CA ASP A 138 -8.41 -10.11 6.85
C ASP A 138 -8.13 -9.32 5.56
N TRP A 139 -9.10 -9.29 4.66
CA TRP A 139 -8.93 -8.71 3.32
C TRP A 139 -8.90 -7.19 3.33
N LEU A 140 -9.47 -6.54 4.34
CA LEU A 140 -9.49 -5.09 4.50
C LEU A 140 -10.06 -4.37 3.27
N THR A 141 -11.16 -4.86 2.72
CA THR A 141 -11.84 -4.25 1.57
C THR A 141 -12.27 -2.81 1.86
N ILE A 142 -12.42 -2.00 0.83
CA ILE A 142 -12.72 -0.57 0.94
C ILE A 142 -14.16 -0.33 0.49
N ARG A 143 -14.97 0.31 1.35
CA ARG A 143 -16.31 0.79 0.99
C ARG A 143 -16.33 2.28 0.67
N ASN A 144 -15.52 3.03 1.37
CA ASN A 144 -15.35 4.48 1.22
C ASN A 144 -13.88 4.83 1.47
N GLN A 145 -13.27 5.56 0.57
CA GLN A 145 -11.84 5.89 0.65
C GLN A 145 -11.51 6.73 1.89
N SER A 146 -12.26 7.81 2.14
CA SER A 146 -11.97 8.70 3.26
C SER A 146 -12.15 8.02 4.61
N GLU A 147 -13.22 7.23 4.76
CA GLU A 147 -13.46 6.42 5.97
C GLU A 147 -12.36 5.37 6.18
N SER A 148 -11.90 4.74 5.11
CA SER A 148 -10.84 3.74 5.18
C SER A 148 -9.50 4.35 5.56
N VAL A 149 -9.17 5.54 5.02
CA VAL A 149 -7.97 6.29 5.42
C VAL A 149 -8.05 6.64 6.91
N ALA A 150 -9.19 7.15 7.38
CA ALA A 150 -9.37 7.52 8.80
C ALA A 150 -9.25 6.29 9.72
N THR A 151 -9.87 5.17 9.35
CA THR A 151 -9.79 3.90 10.08
C THR A 151 -8.35 3.38 10.14
N ASP A 152 -7.61 3.45 9.04
CA ASP A 152 -6.23 2.98 8.99
C ASP A 152 -5.30 3.87 9.81
N VAL A 153 -5.46 5.19 9.77
CA VAL A 153 -4.71 6.11 10.62
C VAL A 153 -5.01 5.86 12.09
N GLU A 154 -6.29 5.67 12.46
CA GLU A 154 -6.68 5.35 13.84
C GLU A 154 -6.10 4.01 14.29
N ARG A 155 -6.17 2.98 13.44
CA ARG A 155 -5.57 1.66 13.72
C ARG A 155 -4.07 1.77 14.01
N ILE A 156 -3.34 2.53 13.20
CA ILE A 156 -1.91 2.76 13.43
C ILE A 156 -1.71 3.55 14.73
N ARG A 157 -2.43 4.65 14.94
CA ARG A 157 -2.30 5.52 16.12
C ARG A 157 -2.55 4.80 17.43
N THR A 158 -3.52 3.90 17.46
CA THR A 158 -3.91 3.15 18.67
C THR A 158 -3.11 1.87 18.87
N HIS A 159 -2.25 1.51 17.93
CA HIS A 159 -1.45 0.29 18.02
C HIS A 159 -0.40 0.41 19.15
N PRO A 160 -0.29 -0.58 20.06
CA PRO A 160 0.58 -0.49 21.24
C PRO A 160 2.08 -0.29 20.96
N LEU A 161 2.55 -0.65 19.75
CA LEU A 161 3.95 -0.50 19.34
C LEU A 161 4.24 0.82 18.62
N VAL A 162 3.22 1.66 18.42
CA VAL A 162 3.36 2.95 17.74
C VAL A 162 3.44 4.08 18.76
N PRO A 163 4.57 4.83 18.80
CA PRO A 163 4.71 5.92 19.76
C PRO A 163 3.80 7.11 19.42
N GLY A 164 3.35 7.79 20.48
CA GLY A 164 2.41 8.90 20.38
C GLY A 164 2.96 10.12 19.62
N GLU A 165 4.27 10.34 19.67
CA GLU A 165 4.93 11.49 19.09
C GLU A 165 5.04 11.52 17.55
N ILE A 166 4.73 10.41 16.87
CA ILE A 166 4.80 10.37 15.40
C ILE A 166 3.50 10.92 14.80
N PRO A 167 3.51 12.04 14.06
CA PRO A 167 2.35 12.48 13.32
C PRO A 167 2.06 11.54 12.14
N ILE A 168 0.78 11.28 11.89
CA ILE A 168 0.30 10.44 10.80
C ILE A 168 -0.71 11.27 9.99
N TYR A 169 -0.47 11.41 8.71
CA TYR A 169 -1.30 12.19 7.81
C TYR A 169 -2.08 11.29 6.87
N GLY A 170 -3.36 11.57 6.64
CA GLY A 170 -4.24 10.78 5.78
C GLY A 170 -4.63 11.51 4.49
N TYR A 171 -4.46 10.84 3.35
CA TYR A 171 -4.76 11.39 2.03
C TYR A 171 -5.44 10.38 1.12
N VAL A 172 -6.17 10.91 0.13
CA VAL A 172 -6.61 10.16 -1.05
C VAL A 172 -5.93 10.77 -2.28
N TYR A 173 -5.16 9.96 -2.99
CA TYR A 173 -4.58 10.32 -4.28
C TYR A 173 -5.62 10.14 -5.39
N GLN A 174 -5.86 11.17 -6.15
CA GLN A 174 -6.75 11.12 -7.31
C GLN A 174 -6.00 10.65 -8.54
N VAL A 175 -6.25 9.43 -9.00
CA VAL A 175 -5.57 8.85 -10.16
C VAL A 175 -5.86 9.61 -11.46
N GLU A 176 -6.98 10.36 -11.52
CA GLU A 176 -7.42 11.15 -12.65
C GLU A 176 -6.65 12.47 -12.80
N SER A 177 -6.14 13.02 -11.69
CA SER A 177 -5.53 14.35 -11.67
C SER A 177 -4.13 14.40 -11.07
N GLY A 178 -3.69 13.33 -10.40
CA GLY A 178 -2.43 13.27 -9.68
C GLY A 178 -2.40 14.08 -8.38
N ARG A 179 -3.55 14.55 -7.88
CA ARG A 179 -3.63 15.36 -6.67
C ARG A 179 -3.77 14.51 -5.42
N LEU A 180 -3.12 14.93 -4.35
CA LEU A 180 -3.38 14.46 -2.98
C LEU A 180 -4.47 15.32 -2.36
N ILE A 181 -5.56 14.69 -1.95
CA ILE A 181 -6.65 15.33 -1.20
C ILE A 181 -6.56 14.87 0.25
N GLU A 182 -6.37 15.80 1.14
CA GLU A 182 -6.32 15.51 2.57
C GLU A 182 -7.66 14.94 3.07
N VAL A 183 -7.58 13.99 4.00
CA VAL A 183 -8.71 13.53 4.80
C VAL A 183 -8.54 14.12 6.20
N PRO A 184 -9.22 15.24 6.51
CA PRO A 184 -8.98 16.00 7.74
C PRO A 184 -9.19 15.19 9.01
N GLU A 185 -10.20 14.32 9.03
CA GLU A 185 -10.51 13.43 10.15
C GLU A 185 -9.36 12.46 10.43
N ALA A 186 -8.76 11.92 9.36
CA ALA A 186 -7.60 11.04 9.47
C ALA A 186 -6.38 11.78 10.02
N THR A 187 -6.05 12.93 9.46
CA THR A 187 -4.93 13.76 9.93
C THR A 187 -5.15 14.22 11.38
N GLN A 188 -6.39 14.52 11.76
CA GLN A 188 -6.71 14.84 13.15
C GLN A 188 -6.52 13.65 14.10
N ALA A 189 -7.00 12.46 13.73
CA ALA A 189 -6.77 11.23 14.49
C ALA A 189 -5.28 10.90 14.62
N GLY A 190 -4.52 11.18 13.57
CA GLY A 190 -3.08 10.95 13.47
C GLY A 190 -2.18 11.97 14.19
N ARG A 191 -2.71 13.00 14.83
CA ARG A 191 -1.90 14.01 15.54
C ARG A 191 -1.00 13.38 16.58
N ALA A 192 0.22 13.90 16.67
CA ALA A 192 1.15 13.57 17.74
C ALA A 192 0.55 13.94 19.12
N ARG A 193 0.86 13.13 20.11
CA ARG A 193 0.38 13.26 21.50
C ARG A 193 1.55 13.33 22.46
#